data_213c461567d31e52f1c822488cf387d9
#
_entry.id   213c461567d31e52f1c822488cf387d9
#
_cell.length_a   1.000
_cell.length_b   1.000
_cell.length_c   1.000
_cell.angle_alpha   90.00
_cell.angle_beta   90.00
_cell.angle_gamma   90.00
#
_symmetry.space_group_name_H-M   'P 1'
#
loop_
_entity.id
_entity.type
_entity.pdbx_description
1 polymer ?
#
loop_
_entity_poly.entity_id
_entity_poly.type
_entity_poly.pdbx_seq_one_letter_code
_entity_poly.pdbx_strand_id
1 'polypeptide(L)'
;MESLLAAAHELLQKNTESVEYGGTTWRYSVPSRSTYPHQWLWDSCFHATIWSLFDLPRACDELRSILLWQHEDGLIPHIVFWHSESLPRRFWHHLESTDAWSFTRSERPKTTVLTQPPVLASTVERLVLAGAEDFLAETLPRLERYYRYLATNRDPDSDGLISTICQFETGLDYSPAYDQSLGVRFDQPLRISMAVRRVKLANKLTGYDLERIFASERHVEDVLVNTIWIDNLKALARLARRADEKELASWAEAKAVQALQSLLERSWDANRGLFFNLDGSEEKRPDVKTIQCLMPLLLDDLAPEMVERLLEHLTDPEEFGAPYTVPSVALDEPSYSDGCNFGRTRLIWRGPFSMNTNWFLWQGLLRHREPGLASHLVERSLSVVERSGFNEFFSAESGDPLGADHFGWATLAADMEVTGKARSSLS
;
A
#
# COMPACT_ATOMS: atom_id res chain seq x y z
N MET A 1 19.28 -13.65 22.35
CA MET A 1 18.63 -12.72 21.39
C MET A 1 17.16 -13.05 21.36
N GLU A 2 16.33 -12.08 21.62
CA GLU A 2 14.89 -12.18 21.41
C GLU A 2 14.64 -12.46 19.92
N SER A 3 13.70 -13.36 19.60
CA SER A 3 13.42 -13.63 18.19
C SER A 3 12.80 -12.38 17.55
N LEU A 4 13.06 -12.14 16.26
CA LEU A 4 12.45 -11.02 15.52
C LEU A 4 10.93 -11.03 15.65
N LEU A 5 10.33 -12.22 15.65
CA LEU A 5 8.89 -12.39 15.85
C LEU A 5 8.42 -11.87 17.22
N ALA A 6 9.18 -12.13 18.30
CA ALA A 6 8.86 -11.60 19.63
C ALA A 6 8.97 -10.07 19.68
N ALA A 7 10.00 -9.51 19.06
CA ALA A 7 10.16 -8.05 18.96
C ALA A 7 9.03 -7.41 18.13
N ALA A 8 8.60 -8.04 17.03
CA ALA A 8 7.44 -7.60 16.23
C ALA A 8 6.14 -7.62 17.05
N HIS A 9 5.93 -8.68 17.83
CA HIS A 9 4.79 -8.79 18.75
C HIS A 9 4.79 -7.66 19.79
N GLU A 10 5.92 -7.44 20.47
CA GLU A 10 6.06 -6.36 21.45
C GLU A 10 5.77 -4.98 20.83
N LEU A 11 6.27 -4.73 19.63
CA LEU A 11 6.00 -3.48 18.93
C LEU A 11 4.51 -3.30 18.63
N LEU A 12 3.85 -4.32 18.05
CA LEU A 12 2.43 -4.23 17.74
C LEU A 12 1.57 -4.08 19.00
N GLN A 13 1.95 -4.73 20.12
CA GLN A 13 1.31 -4.50 21.41
C GLN A 13 1.45 -3.04 21.86
N LYS A 14 2.66 -2.46 21.75
CA LYS A 14 2.90 -1.04 22.07
C LYS A 14 2.10 -0.10 21.18
N ASN A 15 1.92 -0.43 19.91
CA ASN A 15 1.17 0.37 18.95
C ASN A 15 -0.35 0.11 18.98
N THR A 16 -0.82 -0.82 19.84
CA THR A 16 -2.25 -1.08 20.00
C THR A 16 -2.91 0.00 20.84
N GLU A 17 -4.00 0.53 20.32
CA GLU A 17 -4.92 1.45 20.98
C GLU A 17 -6.25 0.75 21.28
N SER A 18 -6.99 1.29 22.26
CA SER A 18 -8.34 0.82 22.62
C SER A 18 -9.29 2.00 22.76
N VAL A 19 -10.52 1.82 22.28
CA VAL A 19 -11.56 2.86 22.35
C VAL A 19 -12.92 2.24 22.58
N GLU A 20 -13.72 2.88 23.43
CA GLU A 20 -15.14 2.53 23.62
C GLU A 20 -15.98 3.23 22.56
N TYR A 21 -16.68 2.45 21.73
CA TYR A 21 -17.61 2.98 20.73
C TYR A 21 -18.81 2.05 20.54
N GLY A 22 -20.03 2.62 20.61
CA GLY A 22 -21.26 1.84 20.45
C GLY A 22 -21.48 0.75 21.53
N GLY A 23 -20.92 0.91 22.73
CA GLY A 23 -20.99 -0.06 23.82
C GLY A 23 -20.02 -1.25 23.66
N THR A 24 -19.07 -1.17 22.72
CA THR A 24 -18.07 -2.19 22.46
C THR A 24 -16.68 -1.60 22.58
N THR A 25 -15.74 -2.35 23.19
CA THR A 25 -14.31 -1.99 23.20
C THR A 25 -13.68 -2.44 21.89
N TRP A 26 -13.24 -1.49 21.09
CA TRP A 26 -12.52 -1.73 19.85
C TRP A 26 -11.01 -1.63 20.09
N ARG A 27 -10.25 -2.55 19.47
CA ARG A 27 -8.79 -2.55 19.50
C ARG A 27 -8.26 -2.44 18.08
N TYR A 28 -7.32 -1.55 17.87
CA TYR A 28 -6.67 -1.34 16.59
C TYR A 28 -5.20 -0.97 16.79
N SER A 29 -4.37 -1.20 15.78
CA SER A 29 -2.97 -0.82 15.81
C SER A 29 -2.77 0.47 15.00
N VAL A 30 -1.91 1.37 15.52
CA VAL A 30 -1.47 2.56 14.78
C VAL A 30 -0.10 2.31 14.18
N PRO A 31 0.24 2.90 13.01
CA PRO A 31 1.56 2.72 12.39
C PRO A 31 2.72 3.14 13.29
N SER A 32 2.62 4.28 13.96
CA SER A 32 3.55 4.79 14.97
C SER A 32 2.83 5.73 15.92
N ARG A 33 2.93 5.49 17.23
CA ARG A 33 2.24 6.32 18.23
C ARG A 33 2.66 7.79 18.22
N SER A 34 3.93 8.03 17.92
CA SER A 34 4.50 9.38 17.93
C SER A 34 4.16 10.19 16.69
N THR A 35 4.14 9.54 15.52
CA THR A 35 4.07 10.21 14.23
C THR A 35 2.73 9.98 13.52
N TYR A 36 2.18 8.76 13.58
CA TYR A 36 0.94 8.36 12.90
C TYR A 36 -0.07 7.74 13.88
N PRO A 37 -0.68 8.54 14.78
CA PRO A 37 -1.50 8.03 15.88
C PRO A 37 -2.95 7.69 15.48
N HIS A 38 -3.17 7.34 14.23
CA HIS A 38 -4.49 7.00 13.69
C HIS A 38 -4.49 5.60 13.08
N GLN A 39 -5.65 5.04 12.83
CA GLN A 39 -5.78 3.77 12.13
C GLN A 39 -5.81 4.01 10.62
N TRP A 40 -4.97 3.25 9.88
CA TRP A 40 -4.83 3.32 8.43
C TRP A 40 -5.24 2.00 7.79
N LEU A 41 -5.82 2.05 6.59
CA LEU A 41 -6.39 0.87 5.93
C LEU A 41 -5.34 -0.20 5.62
N TRP A 42 -4.34 0.13 4.81
CA TRP A 42 -3.36 -0.87 4.41
C TRP A 42 -2.43 -1.29 5.55
N ASP A 43 -2.14 -0.36 6.49
CA ASP A 43 -1.40 -0.66 7.72
C ASP A 43 -2.15 -1.67 8.58
N SER A 44 -3.47 -1.52 8.74
CA SER A 44 -4.29 -2.50 9.46
C SER A 44 -4.23 -3.88 8.81
N CYS A 45 -4.14 -3.96 7.47
CA CYS A 45 -3.95 -5.23 6.77
C CYS A 45 -2.57 -5.83 7.06
N PHE A 46 -1.51 -5.02 7.06
CA PHE A 46 -0.17 -5.47 7.43
C PHE A 46 -0.08 -5.89 8.89
N HIS A 47 -0.67 -5.10 9.80
CA HIS A 47 -0.72 -5.45 11.22
C HIS A 47 -1.50 -6.76 11.45
N ALA A 48 -2.65 -6.94 10.79
CA ALA A 48 -3.42 -8.18 10.88
C ALA A 48 -2.63 -9.39 10.35
N THR A 49 -1.85 -9.20 9.28
CA THR A 49 -0.94 -10.22 8.74
C THR A 49 0.05 -10.68 9.81
N ILE A 50 0.65 -9.75 10.56
CA ILE A 50 1.61 -10.10 11.61
C ILE A 50 0.90 -10.63 12.86
N TRP A 51 -0.22 -10.03 13.29
CA TRP A 51 -1.03 -10.56 14.39
C TRP A 51 -1.42 -12.02 14.15
N SER A 52 -1.70 -12.43 12.91
CA SER A 52 -2.07 -13.81 12.58
C SER A 52 -1.01 -14.86 12.91
N LEU A 53 0.24 -14.46 13.09
CA LEU A 53 1.34 -15.36 13.45
C LEU A 53 1.32 -15.76 14.94
N PHE A 54 0.60 -15.03 15.81
CA PHE A 54 0.54 -15.29 17.24
C PHE A 54 -0.82 -15.11 17.90
N ASP A 55 -1.73 -14.31 17.36
CA ASP A 55 -3.08 -14.07 17.92
C ASP A 55 -4.08 -13.85 16.79
N LEU A 56 -4.62 -14.96 16.26
CA LEU A 56 -5.58 -14.92 15.15
C LEU A 56 -6.87 -14.15 15.50
N PRO A 57 -7.50 -14.27 16.69
CA PRO A 57 -8.60 -13.43 17.11
C PRO A 57 -8.27 -11.94 17.07
N ARG A 58 -7.08 -11.55 17.55
CA ARG A 58 -6.62 -10.15 17.52
C ARG A 58 -6.43 -9.64 16.08
N ALA A 59 -5.93 -10.51 15.18
CA ALA A 59 -5.81 -10.18 13.75
C ALA A 59 -7.20 -9.90 13.13
N CYS A 60 -8.22 -10.68 13.48
CA CYS A 60 -9.59 -10.43 13.05
C CYS A 60 -10.15 -9.12 13.61
N ASP A 61 -9.87 -8.80 14.89
CA ASP A 61 -10.30 -7.56 15.52
C ASP A 61 -9.68 -6.32 14.87
N GLU A 62 -8.43 -6.43 14.41
CA GLU A 62 -7.76 -5.37 13.66
C GLU A 62 -8.54 -4.99 12.40
N LEU A 63 -9.00 -5.98 11.63
CA LEU A 63 -9.80 -5.74 10.44
C LEU A 63 -11.24 -5.34 10.76
N ARG A 64 -11.86 -5.90 11.80
CA ARG A 64 -13.21 -5.49 12.25
C ARG A 64 -13.27 -4.01 12.55
N SER A 65 -12.23 -3.48 13.19
CA SER A 65 -12.18 -2.08 13.61
C SER A 65 -12.15 -1.11 12.42
N ILE A 66 -11.42 -1.42 11.33
CA ILE A 66 -11.42 -0.58 10.12
C ILE A 66 -12.70 -0.78 9.30
N LEU A 67 -13.20 -2.01 9.18
CA LEU A 67 -14.43 -2.34 8.47
C LEU A 67 -15.67 -1.72 9.08
N LEU A 68 -15.67 -1.44 10.39
CA LEU A 68 -16.76 -0.71 11.06
C LEU A 68 -17.07 0.62 10.37
N TRP A 69 -16.06 1.25 9.81
CA TRP A 69 -16.13 2.58 9.20
C TRP A 69 -16.34 2.57 7.69
N GLN A 70 -16.69 1.43 7.12
CA GLN A 70 -17.10 1.37 5.72
C GLN A 70 -18.29 2.31 5.47
N HIS A 71 -18.14 3.21 4.49
CA HIS A 71 -19.19 4.15 4.10
C HIS A 71 -20.38 3.42 3.47
N GLU A 72 -21.54 4.09 3.41
CA GLU A 72 -22.76 3.51 2.85
C GLU A 72 -22.63 3.15 1.37
N ASP A 73 -21.83 3.90 0.61
CA ASP A 73 -21.51 3.65 -0.78
C ASP A 73 -20.52 2.49 -1.00
N GLY A 74 -19.92 1.96 0.07
CA GLY A 74 -18.97 0.86 0.03
C GLY A 74 -17.52 1.26 0.24
N LEU A 75 -17.16 2.55 0.15
CA LEU A 75 -15.80 3.01 0.40
C LEU A 75 -15.31 2.59 1.78
N ILE A 76 -14.08 2.04 1.87
CA ILE A 76 -13.36 1.90 3.13
C ILE A 76 -12.33 3.03 3.19
N PRO A 77 -12.38 3.87 4.26
CA PRO A 77 -11.54 5.04 4.34
C PRO A 77 -10.07 4.68 4.57
N HIS A 78 -9.15 5.45 4.01
CA HIS A 78 -7.73 5.22 4.25
C HIS A 78 -7.30 5.57 5.68
N ILE A 79 -8.01 6.49 6.38
CA ILE A 79 -7.76 6.82 7.80
C ILE A 79 -9.07 6.87 8.58
N VAL A 80 -9.03 6.33 9.79
CA VAL A 80 -10.06 6.49 10.83
C VAL A 80 -9.48 7.26 12.01
N PHE A 81 -10.12 8.37 12.37
CA PHE A 81 -9.77 9.23 13.50
C PHE A 81 -10.61 8.86 14.72
N TRP A 82 -10.23 7.82 15.42
CA TRP A 82 -10.95 7.32 16.59
C TRP A 82 -11.03 8.35 17.73
N HIS A 83 -9.96 9.11 17.93
CA HIS A 83 -9.89 10.14 18.97
C HIS A 83 -10.01 11.55 18.36
N SER A 84 -10.75 12.41 19.07
CA SER A 84 -10.80 13.83 18.70
C SER A 84 -9.47 14.49 19.04
N GLU A 85 -8.77 15.00 18.04
CA GLU A 85 -7.58 15.80 18.27
C GLU A 85 -7.89 17.12 18.94
N SER A 86 -6.97 17.62 19.77
CA SER A 86 -7.07 18.96 20.34
C SER A 86 -7.03 20.05 19.25
N LEU A 87 -7.74 21.16 19.43
CA LEU A 87 -7.80 22.29 18.48
C LEU A 87 -6.42 22.78 17.99
N PRO A 88 -5.36 22.92 18.83
CA PRO A 88 -4.03 23.29 18.38
C PRO A 88 -3.40 22.25 17.45
N ARG A 89 -3.51 20.97 17.76
CA ARG A 89 -3.01 19.88 16.91
C ARG A 89 -3.71 19.86 15.57
N ARG A 90 -5.03 20.05 15.54
CA ARG A 90 -5.84 20.18 14.33
C ARG A 90 -5.36 21.32 13.44
N PHE A 91 -5.00 22.48 14.04
CA PHE A 91 -4.52 23.65 13.30
C PHE A 91 -3.14 23.39 12.67
N TRP A 92 -2.23 22.74 13.40
CA TRP A 92 -0.90 22.37 12.90
C TRP A 92 -0.99 21.31 11.81
N HIS A 93 -1.81 20.27 11.97
CA HIS A 93 -2.06 19.27 10.93
C HIS A 93 -2.71 19.88 9.68
N HIS A 94 -3.47 20.95 9.84
CA HIS A 94 -4.03 21.70 8.71
C HIS A 94 -2.96 22.49 7.93
N LEU A 95 -1.92 22.97 8.59
CA LEU A 95 -0.80 23.69 7.99
C LEU A 95 0.29 22.74 7.45
N GLU A 96 0.47 21.60 8.07
CA GLU A 96 1.38 20.56 7.60
C GLU A 96 0.72 19.72 6.48
N SER A 97 1.55 19.21 5.56
CA SER A 97 1.10 18.56 4.31
C SER A 97 0.25 17.29 4.48
N THR A 98 0.20 16.71 5.67
CA THR A 98 -0.56 15.51 6.03
C THR A 98 -1.95 15.87 6.56
N ASP A 99 -2.64 16.77 5.90
CA ASP A 99 -3.91 17.28 6.36
C ASP A 99 -5.05 16.27 6.18
N ALA A 100 -5.04 15.28 7.06
CA ALA A 100 -6.13 14.33 7.21
C ALA A 100 -7.51 15.02 7.38
N TRP A 101 -7.49 16.24 7.89
CA TRP A 101 -8.68 17.06 8.09
C TRP A 101 -9.32 17.52 6.78
N SER A 102 -8.55 17.72 5.74
CA SER A 102 -9.06 18.09 4.42
C SER A 102 -9.92 17.02 3.77
N PHE A 103 -9.82 15.79 4.25
CA PHE A 103 -10.48 14.63 3.66
C PHE A 103 -11.64 14.08 4.50
N THR A 104 -12.00 14.73 5.61
CA THR A 104 -13.07 14.20 6.48
C THR A 104 -14.46 14.50 5.95
N ARG A 105 -15.31 13.48 5.90
CA ARG A 105 -16.70 13.53 5.46
C ARG A 105 -17.69 13.38 6.61
N SER A 106 -17.37 12.62 7.64
CA SER A 106 -18.27 12.13 8.66
C SER A 106 -18.16 12.86 10.00
N GLU A 107 -19.19 12.75 10.84
CA GLU A 107 -19.27 13.52 12.06
C GLU A 107 -18.44 12.97 13.20
N ARG A 108 -18.43 11.70 13.59
CA ARG A 108 -17.55 11.18 14.68
C ARG A 108 -17.68 9.67 14.87
N PRO A 109 -16.57 8.93 15.05
CA PRO A 109 -15.23 9.35 14.69
C PRO A 109 -15.18 9.72 13.21
N LYS A 110 -14.23 10.59 12.87
CA LYS A 110 -14.11 11.08 11.50
C LYS A 110 -13.34 10.10 10.65
N THR A 111 -13.73 10.00 9.39
CA THR A 111 -13.01 9.22 8.39
C THR A 111 -12.64 10.10 7.21
N THR A 112 -11.67 9.68 6.45
CA THR A 112 -11.37 10.28 5.15
C THR A 112 -12.37 9.81 4.09
N VAL A 113 -12.36 10.49 2.95
CA VAL A 113 -13.09 10.10 1.72
C VAL A 113 -12.15 9.51 0.66
N LEU A 114 -10.90 9.28 1.04
CA LEU A 114 -9.89 8.59 0.24
C LEU A 114 -9.84 7.11 0.62
N THR A 115 -9.29 6.29 -0.26
CA THR A 115 -8.94 4.90 0.00
C THR A 115 -7.41 4.72 0.03
N GLN A 116 -6.95 3.48 0.15
CA GLN A 116 -5.54 3.07 0.00
C GLN A 116 -5.47 1.80 -0.87
N PRO A 117 -4.26 1.30 -1.20
CA PRO A 117 -4.15 0.08 -1.99
C PRO A 117 -4.98 -1.05 -1.36
N PRO A 118 -5.83 -1.73 -2.16
CA PRO A 118 -6.90 -2.59 -1.64
C PRO A 118 -6.41 -4.00 -1.23
N VAL A 119 -5.52 -4.07 -0.23
CA VAL A 119 -4.87 -5.30 0.28
C VAL A 119 -5.83 -6.20 1.07
N LEU A 120 -7.06 -5.76 1.28
CA LEU A 120 -7.96 -6.32 2.30
C LEU A 120 -8.38 -7.78 2.02
N ALA A 121 -8.68 -8.14 0.76
CA ALA A 121 -9.16 -9.50 0.44
C ALA A 121 -8.06 -10.55 0.64
N SER A 122 -6.82 -10.27 0.24
CA SER A 122 -5.69 -11.18 0.47
C SER A 122 -5.36 -11.34 1.95
N THR A 123 -5.52 -10.27 2.72
CA THR A 123 -5.36 -10.35 4.19
C THR A 123 -6.46 -11.20 4.82
N VAL A 124 -7.73 -10.99 4.46
CA VAL A 124 -8.85 -11.85 4.96
C VAL A 124 -8.64 -13.29 4.54
N GLU A 125 -8.23 -13.57 3.30
CA GLU A 125 -7.92 -14.92 2.84
C GLU A 125 -6.84 -15.58 3.73
N ARG A 126 -5.78 -14.85 4.06
CA ARG A 126 -4.74 -15.34 4.98
C ARG A 126 -5.30 -15.71 6.34
N LEU A 127 -6.17 -14.87 6.95
CA LEU A 127 -6.78 -15.17 8.24
C LEU A 127 -7.69 -16.39 8.18
N VAL A 128 -8.48 -16.52 7.12
CA VAL A 128 -9.36 -17.68 6.87
C VAL A 128 -8.52 -18.95 6.73
N LEU A 129 -7.45 -18.92 5.96
CA LEU A 129 -6.53 -20.07 5.80
C LEU A 129 -5.79 -20.43 7.10
N ALA A 130 -5.60 -19.45 7.99
CA ALA A 130 -5.04 -19.67 9.32
C ALA A 130 -6.07 -20.24 10.33
N GLY A 131 -7.34 -20.41 9.94
CA GLY A 131 -8.40 -21.03 10.75
C GLY A 131 -9.55 -20.11 11.17
N ALA A 132 -9.59 -18.85 10.72
CA ALA A 132 -10.68 -17.91 11.04
C ALA A 132 -11.88 -18.09 10.09
N GLU A 133 -12.44 -19.29 9.99
CA GLU A 133 -13.53 -19.61 9.03
C GLU A 133 -14.79 -18.73 9.24
N ASP A 134 -15.21 -18.52 10.49
CA ASP A 134 -16.39 -17.69 10.80
C ASP A 134 -16.21 -16.23 10.36
N PHE A 135 -14.96 -15.77 10.32
CA PHE A 135 -14.62 -14.42 9.89
C PHE A 135 -14.91 -14.17 8.39
N LEU A 136 -14.91 -15.24 7.57
CA LEU A 136 -15.30 -15.14 6.17
C LEU A 136 -16.76 -14.72 6.02
N ALA A 137 -17.67 -15.38 6.71
CA ALA A 137 -19.12 -15.07 6.64
C ALA A 137 -19.40 -13.63 7.10
N GLU A 138 -18.65 -13.16 8.11
CA GLU A 138 -18.76 -11.79 8.62
C GLU A 138 -18.27 -10.73 7.62
N THR A 139 -17.17 -11.00 6.94
CA THR A 139 -16.46 -9.99 6.16
C THR A 139 -16.77 -9.98 4.68
N LEU A 140 -17.15 -11.10 4.09
CA LEU A 140 -17.39 -11.22 2.65
C LEU A 140 -18.38 -10.19 2.09
N PRO A 141 -19.53 -9.89 2.72
CA PRO A 141 -20.45 -8.85 2.23
C PRO A 141 -19.84 -7.44 2.23
N ARG A 142 -18.90 -7.17 3.16
CA ARG A 142 -18.20 -5.88 3.24
C ARG A 142 -17.12 -5.78 2.17
N LEU A 143 -16.40 -6.89 1.92
CA LEU A 143 -15.44 -6.99 0.82
C LEU A 143 -16.15 -6.77 -0.51
N GLU A 144 -17.25 -7.48 -0.78
CA GLU A 144 -18.04 -7.30 -1.99
C GLU A 144 -18.39 -5.84 -2.23
N ARG A 145 -18.97 -5.16 -1.23
CA ARG A 145 -19.34 -3.75 -1.36
C ARG A 145 -18.14 -2.85 -1.65
N TYR A 146 -16.99 -3.10 -1.02
CA TYR A 146 -15.79 -2.30 -1.24
C TYR A 146 -15.21 -2.50 -2.64
N TYR A 147 -15.06 -3.75 -3.08
CA TYR A 147 -14.50 -4.04 -4.40
C TYR A 147 -15.45 -3.60 -5.52
N ARG A 148 -16.77 -3.71 -5.33
CA ARG A 148 -17.75 -3.15 -6.27
C ARG A 148 -17.72 -1.63 -6.29
N TYR A 149 -17.54 -0.98 -5.14
CA TYR A 149 -17.34 0.47 -5.08
C TYR A 149 -16.13 0.90 -5.92
N LEU A 150 -14.99 0.25 -5.76
CA LEU A 150 -13.78 0.55 -6.54
C LEU A 150 -14.03 0.35 -8.04
N ALA A 151 -14.57 -0.79 -8.44
CA ALA A 151 -14.87 -1.10 -9.84
C ALA A 151 -15.88 -0.14 -10.50
N THR A 152 -16.77 0.50 -9.72
CA THR A 152 -17.83 1.37 -10.26
C THR A 152 -17.44 2.84 -10.21
N ASN A 153 -16.74 3.24 -9.14
CA ASN A 153 -16.50 4.66 -8.85
C ASN A 153 -15.06 5.10 -9.14
N ARG A 154 -14.15 4.17 -9.39
CA ARG A 154 -12.73 4.46 -9.59
C ARG A 154 -12.19 4.01 -10.94
N ASP A 155 -13.04 3.52 -11.82
CA ASP A 155 -12.75 3.08 -13.20
C ASP A 155 -13.52 4.01 -14.16
N PRO A 156 -12.97 5.21 -14.48
CA PRO A 156 -13.71 6.25 -15.20
C PRO A 156 -13.96 5.93 -16.68
N ASP A 157 -13.12 5.12 -17.31
CA ASP A 157 -13.19 4.76 -18.74
C ASP A 157 -13.62 3.30 -18.96
N SER A 158 -13.87 2.57 -17.86
CA SER A 158 -14.39 1.18 -17.86
C SER A 158 -13.43 0.16 -18.45
N ASP A 159 -12.15 0.40 -18.35
CA ASP A 159 -11.10 -0.52 -18.81
C ASP A 159 -10.73 -1.59 -17.78
N GLY A 160 -11.19 -1.42 -16.53
CA GLY A 160 -10.97 -2.34 -15.40
C GLY A 160 -9.86 -1.91 -14.45
N LEU A 161 -9.02 -0.94 -14.83
CA LEU A 161 -8.06 -0.33 -13.91
C LEU A 161 -8.77 0.67 -12.98
N ILE A 162 -8.22 0.85 -11.78
CA ILE A 162 -8.76 1.82 -10.84
C ILE A 162 -7.85 3.04 -10.76
N SER A 163 -8.48 4.21 -10.80
CA SER A 163 -7.81 5.51 -10.72
C SER A 163 -7.73 6.03 -9.29
N THR A 164 -6.56 6.52 -8.91
CA THR A 164 -6.35 7.31 -7.70
C THR A 164 -6.61 8.79 -8.00
N ILE A 165 -7.19 9.53 -7.04
CA ILE A 165 -7.50 10.95 -7.19
C ILE A 165 -6.48 11.87 -6.51
N CYS A 166 -5.55 11.27 -5.81
CA CYS A 166 -4.34 11.92 -5.29
C CYS A 166 -3.33 10.86 -4.86
N GLN A 167 -2.06 11.21 -4.79
CA GLN A 167 -0.98 10.29 -4.42
C GLN A 167 -1.09 9.67 -3.01
N PHE A 168 -1.86 10.27 -2.10
CA PHE A 168 -2.08 9.68 -0.75
C PHE A 168 -2.90 8.39 -0.78
N GLU A 169 -3.62 8.12 -1.87
CA GLU A 169 -4.34 6.85 -2.06
C GLU A 169 -3.41 5.70 -2.46
N THR A 170 -2.19 5.99 -2.89
CA THR A 170 -1.21 4.97 -3.25
C THR A 170 -0.36 4.49 -2.07
N GLY A 171 -0.32 5.28 -0.99
CA GLY A 171 0.58 5.08 0.12
C GLY A 171 2.06 5.42 -0.19
N LEU A 172 2.37 5.84 -1.44
CA LEU A 172 3.71 6.27 -1.85
C LEU A 172 3.77 7.79 -1.99
N ASP A 173 3.52 8.48 -0.89
CA ASP A 173 3.42 9.94 -0.81
C ASP A 173 4.68 10.62 -1.35
N TYR A 174 4.50 11.58 -2.25
CA TYR A 174 5.59 12.32 -2.89
C TYR A 174 6.49 11.51 -3.83
N SER A 175 6.11 10.30 -4.24
CA SER A 175 6.84 9.54 -5.27
C SER A 175 7.05 10.38 -6.53
N PRO A 176 8.24 10.37 -7.14
CA PRO A 176 8.50 11.11 -8.37
C PRO A 176 7.70 10.60 -9.58
N ALA A 177 7.07 9.44 -9.49
CA ALA A 177 6.11 8.97 -10.49
C ALA A 177 4.96 9.96 -10.75
N TYR A 178 4.70 10.88 -9.81
CA TYR A 178 3.65 11.91 -9.91
C TYR A 178 4.17 13.30 -10.28
N ASP A 179 5.48 13.51 -10.39
CA ASP A 179 6.05 14.84 -10.65
C ASP A 179 5.59 15.40 -12.00
N GLN A 180 5.47 14.54 -13.03
CA GLN A 180 5.00 14.92 -14.35
C GLN A 180 3.53 15.35 -14.32
N SER A 181 2.63 14.58 -13.71
CA SER A 181 1.21 14.91 -13.59
C SER A 181 0.96 16.17 -12.75
N LEU A 182 1.82 16.42 -11.77
CA LEU A 182 1.81 17.64 -10.97
C LEU A 182 2.42 18.86 -11.69
N GLY A 183 3.06 18.68 -12.85
CA GLY A 183 3.76 19.74 -13.58
C GLY A 183 4.95 20.31 -12.81
N VAL A 184 5.66 19.47 -12.04
CA VAL A 184 6.81 19.86 -11.22
C VAL A 184 8.07 19.11 -11.66
N ARG A 185 9.25 19.61 -11.21
CA ARG A 185 10.52 18.95 -11.40
C ARG A 185 11.02 18.40 -10.06
N PHE A 186 11.74 17.28 -10.10
CA PHE A 186 12.27 16.59 -8.93
C PHE A 186 13.17 17.46 -8.05
N ASP A 187 13.86 18.45 -8.62
CA ASP A 187 14.78 19.38 -7.95
C ASP A 187 14.09 20.58 -7.26
N GLN A 188 12.77 20.57 -7.19
CA GLN A 188 11.96 21.69 -6.67
C GLN A 188 11.04 21.28 -5.49
N PRO A 189 11.59 20.86 -4.34
CA PRO A 189 10.82 20.26 -3.25
C PRO A 189 9.67 21.13 -2.73
N LEU A 190 9.85 22.44 -2.66
CA LEU A 190 8.76 23.35 -2.25
C LEU A 190 7.63 23.39 -3.27
N ARG A 191 7.94 23.35 -4.57
CA ARG A 191 6.92 23.30 -5.62
C ARG A 191 6.18 21.98 -5.63
N ILE A 192 6.86 20.86 -5.39
CA ILE A 192 6.25 19.55 -5.24
C ILE A 192 5.22 19.59 -4.10
N SER A 193 5.65 20.02 -2.90
CA SER A 193 4.74 20.16 -1.75
C SER A 193 3.55 21.08 -2.04
N MET A 194 3.77 22.21 -2.73
CA MET A 194 2.69 23.13 -3.12
C MET A 194 1.75 22.53 -4.15
N ALA A 195 2.25 21.79 -5.14
CA ALA A 195 1.44 21.14 -6.17
C ALA A 195 0.51 20.09 -5.55
N VAL A 196 1.04 19.25 -4.65
CA VAL A 196 0.25 18.28 -3.89
C VAL A 196 -0.87 18.97 -3.11
N ARG A 197 -0.57 20.08 -2.41
CA ARG A 197 -1.59 20.87 -1.70
C ARG A 197 -2.64 21.45 -2.64
N ARG A 198 -2.27 21.85 -3.86
CA ARG A 198 -3.23 22.34 -4.87
C ARG A 198 -4.19 21.25 -5.30
N VAL A 199 -3.72 20.03 -5.55
CA VAL A 199 -4.59 18.88 -5.87
C VAL A 199 -5.58 18.63 -4.72
N LYS A 200 -5.08 18.54 -3.47
CA LYS A 200 -5.95 18.41 -2.28
C LYS A 200 -7.02 19.48 -2.20
N LEU A 201 -6.63 20.75 -2.36
CA LEU A 201 -7.55 21.87 -2.30
C LEU A 201 -8.57 21.82 -3.45
N ALA A 202 -8.14 21.49 -4.66
CA ALA A 202 -9.02 21.37 -5.80
C ALA A 202 -10.07 20.27 -5.61
N ASN A 203 -9.67 19.09 -5.12
CA ASN A 203 -10.59 18.01 -4.82
C ASN A 203 -11.56 18.38 -3.68
N LYS A 204 -11.08 19.09 -2.66
CA LYS A 204 -11.93 19.61 -1.58
C LYS A 204 -12.97 20.61 -2.09
N LEU A 205 -12.59 21.51 -2.99
CA LEU A 205 -13.50 22.50 -3.57
C LEU A 205 -14.58 21.89 -4.45
N THR A 206 -14.33 20.70 -5.05
CA THR A 206 -15.38 19.93 -5.74
C THR A 206 -16.23 19.08 -4.79
N GLY A 207 -15.97 19.11 -3.48
CA GLY A 207 -16.60 18.22 -2.51
C GLY A 207 -16.24 16.75 -2.68
N TYR A 208 -15.10 16.46 -3.31
CA TYR A 208 -14.68 15.10 -3.70
C TYR A 208 -15.65 14.41 -4.66
N ASP A 209 -16.34 15.19 -5.50
CA ASP A 209 -17.16 14.70 -6.60
C ASP A 209 -16.26 14.04 -7.64
N LEU A 210 -16.37 12.74 -7.81
CA LEU A 210 -15.48 11.94 -8.66
C LEU A 210 -15.64 12.29 -10.14
N GLU A 211 -16.86 12.55 -10.63
CA GLU A 211 -17.08 12.94 -12.02
C GLU A 211 -16.32 14.24 -12.35
N ARG A 212 -16.38 15.23 -11.46
CA ARG A 212 -15.65 16.49 -11.63
C ARG A 212 -14.13 16.31 -11.52
N ILE A 213 -13.67 15.42 -10.66
CA ILE A 213 -12.24 15.12 -10.50
C ILE A 213 -11.72 14.47 -11.78
N PHE A 214 -12.40 13.44 -12.29
CA PHE A 214 -12.02 12.76 -13.54
C PHE A 214 -12.10 13.71 -14.74
N ALA A 215 -13.18 14.48 -14.88
CA ALA A 215 -13.30 15.48 -15.93
C ALA A 215 -12.21 16.58 -15.89
N SER A 216 -11.49 16.73 -14.80
CA SER A 216 -10.39 17.68 -14.64
C SER A 216 -9.01 17.05 -14.82
N GLU A 217 -8.93 15.81 -15.31
CA GLU A 217 -7.70 15.07 -15.58
C GLU A 217 -6.78 14.86 -14.34
N ARG A 218 -7.33 14.97 -13.13
CA ARG A 218 -6.57 14.83 -11.87
C ARG A 218 -6.74 13.43 -11.30
N HIS A 219 -6.35 12.44 -12.07
CA HIS A 219 -6.37 11.03 -11.65
C HIS A 219 -5.20 10.29 -12.28
N VAL A 220 -4.82 9.20 -11.67
CA VAL A 220 -3.72 8.35 -12.13
C VAL A 220 -4.10 6.90 -11.88
N GLU A 221 -3.97 6.07 -12.90
CA GLU A 221 -3.99 4.63 -12.77
C GLU A 221 -2.60 4.17 -12.36
N ASP A 222 -2.45 4.04 -11.06
CA ASP A 222 -1.18 3.70 -10.44
C ASP A 222 -0.88 2.20 -10.56
N VAL A 223 0.32 1.86 -11.01
CA VAL A 223 0.73 0.45 -11.24
C VAL A 223 0.73 -0.36 -9.95
N LEU A 224 1.22 0.19 -8.82
CA LEU A 224 1.19 -0.51 -7.54
C LEU A 224 -0.24 -0.76 -7.09
N VAL A 225 -1.10 0.25 -7.14
CA VAL A 225 -2.51 0.14 -6.75
C VAL A 225 -3.23 -0.89 -7.61
N ASN A 226 -3.03 -0.86 -8.94
CA ASN A 226 -3.68 -1.78 -9.86
C ASN A 226 -3.11 -3.21 -9.79
N THR A 227 -1.83 -3.36 -9.49
CA THR A 227 -1.25 -4.68 -9.18
C THR A 227 -1.94 -5.31 -7.96
N ILE A 228 -2.06 -4.55 -6.88
CA ILE A 228 -2.74 -5.00 -5.65
C ILE A 228 -4.23 -5.23 -5.90
N TRP A 229 -4.88 -4.37 -6.68
CA TRP A 229 -6.26 -4.52 -7.10
C TRP A 229 -6.51 -5.86 -7.79
N ILE A 230 -5.71 -6.21 -8.79
CA ILE A 230 -5.80 -7.47 -9.54
C ILE A 230 -5.57 -8.67 -8.61
N ASP A 231 -4.51 -8.67 -7.81
CA ASP A 231 -4.21 -9.75 -6.86
C ASP A 231 -5.35 -9.95 -5.85
N ASN A 232 -5.92 -8.87 -5.36
CA ASN A 232 -7.00 -8.92 -4.38
C ASN A 232 -8.37 -9.25 -4.98
N LEU A 233 -8.65 -8.95 -6.25
CA LEU A 233 -9.81 -9.49 -6.96
C LEU A 233 -9.73 -11.02 -7.08
N LYS A 234 -8.54 -11.57 -7.35
CA LYS A 234 -8.32 -13.03 -7.36
C LYS A 234 -8.53 -13.63 -5.96
N ALA A 235 -8.03 -12.95 -4.91
CA ALA A 235 -8.26 -13.38 -3.53
C ALA A 235 -9.76 -13.35 -3.17
N LEU A 236 -10.48 -12.29 -3.56
CA LEU A 236 -11.93 -12.19 -3.38
C LEU A 236 -12.68 -13.33 -4.08
N ALA A 237 -12.28 -13.68 -5.31
CA ALA A 237 -12.88 -14.80 -6.04
C ALA A 237 -12.66 -16.13 -5.32
N ARG A 238 -11.46 -16.38 -4.75
CA ARG A 238 -11.18 -17.59 -3.96
C ARG A 238 -12.01 -17.62 -2.68
N LEU A 239 -12.12 -16.50 -1.95
CA LEU A 239 -12.97 -16.37 -0.77
C LEU A 239 -14.45 -16.61 -1.09
N ALA A 240 -14.95 -16.02 -2.18
CA ALA A 240 -16.33 -16.19 -2.63
C ALA A 240 -16.64 -17.67 -2.99
N ARG A 241 -15.72 -18.37 -3.67
CA ARG A 241 -15.86 -19.81 -3.92
C ARG A 241 -15.91 -20.63 -2.63
N ARG A 242 -15.08 -20.27 -1.64
CA ARG A 242 -15.07 -20.95 -0.34
C ARG A 242 -16.39 -20.77 0.40
N ALA A 243 -17.07 -19.63 0.20
CA ALA A 243 -18.39 -19.32 0.76
C ALA A 243 -19.56 -19.81 -0.12
N ASP A 244 -19.33 -20.50 -1.23
CA ASP A 244 -20.30 -20.89 -2.27
C ASP A 244 -21.05 -19.72 -2.94
N GLU A 245 -20.44 -18.51 -2.93
CA GLU A 245 -20.95 -17.28 -3.56
C GLU A 245 -20.47 -17.20 -5.03
N LYS A 246 -21.10 -18.02 -5.91
CA LYS A 246 -20.63 -18.24 -7.29
C LYS A 246 -20.70 -16.98 -8.15
N GLU A 247 -21.72 -16.15 -7.97
CA GLU A 247 -21.89 -14.91 -8.75
C GLU A 247 -20.78 -13.91 -8.42
N LEU A 248 -20.46 -13.75 -7.13
CA LEU A 248 -19.37 -12.90 -6.68
C LEU A 248 -18.03 -13.42 -7.17
N ALA A 249 -17.81 -14.74 -7.11
CA ALA A 249 -16.58 -15.36 -7.61
C ALA A 249 -16.37 -15.08 -9.09
N SER A 250 -17.40 -15.32 -9.92
CA SER A 250 -17.35 -15.08 -11.36
C SER A 250 -17.15 -13.61 -11.71
N TRP A 251 -17.80 -12.70 -10.98
CA TRP A 251 -17.63 -11.26 -11.15
C TRP A 251 -16.19 -10.82 -10.83
N ALA A 252 -15.65 -11.26 -9.70
CA ALA A 252 -14.31 -10.88 -9.27
C ALA A 252 -13.23 -11.41 -10.25
N GLU A 253 -13.40 -12.64 -10.75
CA GLU A 253 -12.51 -13.20 -11.78
C GLU A 253 -12.56 -12.42 -13.08
N ALA A 254 -13.76 -12.12 -13.58
CA ALA A 254 -13.92 -11.35 -14.81
C ALA A 254 -13.27 -9.96 -14.70
N LYS A 255 -13.45 -9.30 -13.56
CA LYS A 255 -12.79 -8.01 -13.30
C LYS A 255 -11.27 -8.12 -13.16
N ALA A 256 -10.76 -9.17 -12.51
CA ALA A 256 -9.32 -9.41 -12.44
C ALA A 256 -8.69 -9.63 -13.82
N VAL A 257 -9.36 -10.41 -14.70
CA VAL A 257 -8.90 -10.63 -16.07
C VAL A 257 -8.92 -9.34 -16.88
N GLN A 258 -10.00 -8.56 -16.81
CA GLN A 258 -10.11 -7.27 -17.49
C GLN A 258 -8.99 -6.32 -17.06
N ALA A 259 -8.82 -6.12 -15.77
CA ALA A 259 -7.80 -5.21 -15.22
C ALA A 259 -6.38 -5.68 -15.57
N LEU A 260 -6.11 -6.99 -15.51
CA LEU A 260 -4.82 -7.54 -15.93
C LEU A 260 -4.53 -7.26 -17.41
N GLN A 261 -5.51 -7.50 -18.28
CA GLN A 261 -5.34 -7.23 -19.71
C GLN A 261 -5.01 -5.75 -19.95
N SER A 262 -5.76 -4.84 -19.35
CA SER A 262 -5.49 -3.39 -19.47
C SER A 262 -4.13 -3.01 -18.92
N LEU A 263 -3.71 -3.54 -17.77
CA LEU A 263 -2.38 -3.32 -17.21
C LEU A 263 -1.28 -3.76 -18.17
N LEU A 264 -1.40 -4.93 -18.77
CA LEU A 264 -0.42 -5.47 -19.72
C LEU A 264 -0.38 -4.70 -21.04
N GLU A 265 -1.52 -4.25 -21.55
CA GLU A 265 -1.60 -3.54 -22.82
C GLU A 265 -1.18 -2.07 -22.72
N ARG A 266 -1.55 -1.39 -21.60
CA ARG A 266 -1.44 0.07 -21.47
C ARG A 266 -0.24 0.50 -20.64
N SER A 267 0.06 -0.18 -19.53
CA SER A 267 1.14 0.21 -18.62
C SER A 267 2.51 -0.36 -19.00
N TRP A 268 2.56 -1.50 -19.71
CA TRP A 268 3.82 -2.13 -20.10
C TRP A 268 4.54 -1.36 -21.22
N ASP A 269 5.80 -1.05 -21.01
CA ASP A 269 6.71 -0.52 -22.04
C ASP A 269 7.71 -1.61 -22.45
N ALA A 270 7.47 -2.23 -23.59
CA ALA A 270 8.29 -3.33 -24.07
C ALA A 270 9.75 -2.92 -24.42
N ASN A 271 9.98 -1.64 -24.77
CA ASN A 271 11.32 -1.15 -25.05
C ASN A 271 12.14 -0.98 -23.77
N ARG A 272 11.50 -0.51 -22.71
CA ARG A 272 12.12 -0.30 -21.39
C ARG A 272 12.08 -1.55 -20.51
N GLY A 273 11.17 -2.49 -20.75
CA GLY A 273 10.98 -3.68 -19.93
C GLY A 273 10.40 -3.38 -18.54
N LEU A 274 9.58 -2.35 -18.42
CA LEU A 274 9.00 -1.87 -17.14
C LEU A 274 7.53 -1.46 -17.33
N PHE A 275 6.79 -1.44 -16.23
CA PHE A 275 5.43 -0.89 -16.17
C PHE A 275 5.45 0.55 -15.67
N PHE A 276 4.57 1.38 -16.24
CA PHE A 276 4.46 2.80 -15.86
C PHE A 276 3.01 3.17 -15.55
N ASN A 277 2.81 4.09 -14.61
CA ASN A 277 1.53 4.68 -14.32
C ASN A 277 0.91 5.32 -15.58
N LEU A 278 -0.41 5.46 -15.59
CA LEU A 278 -1.16 6.12 -16.65
C LEU A 278 -1.81 7.39 -16.06
N ASP A 279 -1.49 8.54 -16.60
CA ASP A 279 -1.88 9.85 -16.06
C ASP A 279 -2.96 10.50 -16.92
N GLY A 280 -4.12 10.76 -16.31
CA GLY A 280 -5.29 11.35 -16.94
C GLY A 280 -5.89 10.48 -18.05
N SER A 281 -6.90 11.01 -18.75
CA SER A 281 -7.60 10.30 -19.83
C SER A 281 -6.74 10.08 -21.11
N GLU A 282 -5.63 10.82 -21.23
CA GLU A 282 -4.64 10.57 -22.30
C GLU A 282 -3.64 9.48 -21.97
N GLU A 283 -3.71 8.90 -20.76
CA GLU A 283 -2.85 7.81 -20.28
C GLU A 283 -1.36 8.09 -20.47
N LYS A 284 -0.92 9.30 -20.14
CA LYS A 284 0.47 9.69 -20.27
C LYS A 284 1.34 8.90 -19.28
N ARG A 285 2.39 8.26 -19.79
CA ARG A 285 3.34 7.54 -18.95
C ARG A 285 4.41 8.49 -18.41
N PRO A 286 4.67 8.51 -17.08
CA PRO A 286 5.82 9.23 -16.54
C PRO A 286 7.12 8.54 -16.95
N ASP A 287 8.16 9.35 -17.20
CA ASP A 287 9.49 8.84 -17.57
C ASP A 287 10.40 8.76 -16.33
N VAL A 288 10.03 7.90 -15.37
CA VAL A 288 10.80 7.72 -14.12
C VAL A 288 10.67 6.29 -13.60
N LYS A 289 11.82 5.67 -13.27
CA LYS A 289 11.89 4.31 -12.72
C LYS A 289 11.68 4.36 -11.20
N THR A 290 10.51 3.93 -10.76
CA THR A 290 10.16 3.81 -9.34
C THR A 290 9.81 2.36 -9.00
N ILE A 291 9.76 2.05 -7.71
CA ILE A 291 9.38 0.72 -7.22
C ILE A 291 8.02 0.24 -7.79
N GLN A 292 7.13 1.17 -8.13
CA GLN A 292 5.84 0.88 -8.77
C GLN A 292 6.01 0.11 -10.08
N CYS A 293 7.07 0.42 -10.85
CA CYS A 293 7.37 -0.24 -12.11
C CYS A 293 7.65 -1.75 -11.98
N LEU A 294 8.08 -2.20 -10.80
CA LEU A 294 8.40 -3.60 -10.48
C LEU A 294 7.26 -4.34 -9.78
N MET A 295 6.25 -3.63 -9.28
CA MET A 295 5.17 -4.22 -8.49
C MET A 295 4.40 -5.33 -9.22
N PRO A 296 4.22 -5.31 -10.56
CA PRO A 296 3.56 -6.41 -11.26
C PRO A 296 4.21 -7.79 -11.10
N LEU A 297 5.46 -7.88 -10.61
CA LEU A 297 6.06 -9.15 -10.15
C LEU A 297 5.19 -9.86 -9.10
N LEU A 298 4.31 -9.16 -8.39
CA LEU A 298 3.34 -9.78 -7.49
C LEU A 298 2.33 -10.65 -8.23
N LEU A 299 2.07 -10.44 -9.54
CA LEU A 299 1.08 -11.17 -10.33
C LEU A 299 1.72 -12.43 -10.94
N ASP A 300 1.07 -13.56 -10.77
CA ASP A 300 1.51 -14.88 -11.29
C ASP A 300 1.17 -15.13 -12.76
N ASP A 301 0.47 -14.20 -13.42
CA ASP A 301 0.05 -14.32 -14.82
C ASP A 301 0.95 -13.56 -15.82
N LEU A 302 2.09 -13.03 -15.38
CA LEU A 302 3.01 -12.36 -16.29
C LEU A 302 3.65 -13.37 -17.25
N ALA A 303 3.85 -12.95 -18.51
CA ALA A 303 4.65 -13.73 -19.45
C ALA A 303 6.10 -13.86 -18.94
N PRO A 304 6.75 -15.03 -19.16
CA PRO A 304 8.12 -15.24 -18.67
C PRO A 304 9.11 -14.16 -19.11
N GLU A 305 8.95 -13.65 -20.32
CA GLU A 305 9.81 -12.60 -20.89
C GLU A 305 9.64 -11.25 -20.14
N MET A 306 8.44 -10.96 -19.67
CA MET A 306 8.18 -9.77 -18.82
C MET A 306 8.85 -9.95 -17.46
N VAL A 307 8.71 -11.13 -16.87
CA VAL A 307 9.34 -11.46 -15.57
C VAL A 307 10.86 -11.32 -15.70
N GLU A 308 11.48 -11.90 -16.72
CA GLU A 308 12.93 -11.80 -16.97
C GLU A 308 13.38 -10.33 -17.04
N ARG A 309 12.66 -9.48 -17.78
CA ARG A 309 12.97 -8.06 -17.90
C ARG A 309 12.86 -7.32 -16.57
N LEU A 310 11.81 -7.60 -15.80
CA LEU A 310 11.64 -7.00 -14.45
C LEU A 310 12.75 -7.45 -13.49
N LEU A 311 13.18 -8.71 -13.57
CA LEU A 311 14.27 -9.25 -12.74
C LEU A 311 15.63 -8.65 -13.14
N GLU A 312 15.87 -8.37 -14.42
CA GLU A 312 17.06 -7.62 -14.87
C GLU A 312 17.13 -6.27 -14.15
N HIS A 313 16.06 -5.47 -14.17
CA HIS A 313 16.00 -4.18 -13.47
C HIS A 313 16.11 -4.33 -11.94
N LEU A 314 15.45 -5.33 -11.37
CA LEU A 314 15.48 -5.58 -9.93
C LEU A 314 16.89 -5.88 -9.41
N THR A 315 17.71 -6.55 -10.23
CA THR A 315 19.04 -7.00 -9.84
C THR A 315 20.19 -6.11 -10.36
N ASP A 316 19.89 -5.15 -11.22
CA ASP A 316 20.89 -4.20 -11.73
C ASP A 316 21.37 -3.27 -10.60
N PRO A 317 22.68 -3.31 -10.25
CA PRO A 317 23.23 -2.47 -9.17
C PRO A 317 23.20 -0.97 -9.47
N GLU A 318 23.04 -0.56 -10.74
CA GLU A 318 22.88 0.84 -11.11
C GLU A 318 21.41 1.29 -11.00
N GLU A 319 20.45 0.37 -10.87
CA GLU A 319 19.02 0.67 -10.80
C GLU A 319 18.42 0.28 -9.44
N PHE A 320 17.82 -0.93 -9.33
CA PHE A 320 17.13 -1.37 -8.13
C PHE A 320 17.92 -2.35 -7.28
N GLY A 321 19.06 -2.84 -7.76
CA GLY A 321 19.93 -3.77 -7.06
C GLY A 321 20.81 -3.11 -5.98
N ALA A 322 20.25 -2.19 -5.20
CA ALA A 322 20.97 -1.46 -4.16
C ALA A 322 21.61 -2.37 -3.10
N PRO A 323 22.64 -1.89 -2.37
CA PRO A 323 23.40 -2.70 -1.39
C PRO A 323 22.56 -3.37 -0.32
N TYR A 324 21.47 -2.74 0.14
CA TYR A 324 20.65 -3.31 1.20
C TYR A 324 19.37 -3.98 0.68
N THR A 325 18.45 -3.23 0.11
CA THR A 325 17.26 -3.80 -0.53
C THR A 325 16.75 -2.91 -1.67
N VAL A 326 15.57 -3.19 -2.20
CA VAL A 326 15.02 -2.51 -3.37
C VAL A 326 14.55 -1.10 -3.01
N PRO A 327 15.20 -0.04 -3.53
CA PRO A 327 14.85 1.34 -3.26
C PRO A 327 13.50 1.73 -3.87
N SER A 328 12.90 2.80 -3.35
CA SER A 328 11.64 3.33 -3.89
C SER A 328 11.78 4.03 -5.25
N VAL A 329 13.00 4.40 -5.63
CA VAL A 329 13.39 5.00 -6.93
C VAL A 329 14.70 4.37 -7.35
N ALA A 330 14.90 4.08 -8.64
CA ALA A 330 16.13 3.52 -9.15
C ALA A 330 17.32 4.48 -8.91
N LEU A 331 18.51 3.92 -8.61
CA LEU A 331 19.70 4.67 -8.23
C LEU A 331 20.19 5.62 -9.33
N ASP A 332 20.00 5.26 -10.59
CA ASP A 332 20.38 6.05 -11.76
C ASP A 332 19.40 7.18 -12.11
N GLU A 333 18.26 7.26 -11.41
CA GLU A 333 17.27 8.32 -11.66
C GLU A 333 17.72 9.66 -11.06
N PRO A 334 17.63 10.76 -11.82
CA PRO A 334 17.96 12.10 -11.29
C PRO A 334 17.12 12.52 -10.08
N SER A 335 15.96 11.88 -9.90
CA SER A 335 15.04 12.11 -8.78
C SER A 335 15.38 11.29 -7.53
N TYR A 336 16.35 10.37 -7.61
CA TYR A 336 16.80 9.57 -6.48
C TYR A 336 17.42 10.43 -5.38
N SER A 337 17.10 10.14 -4.16
CA SER A 337 17.69 10.76 -2.98
C SER A 337 17.65 9.80 -1.82
N ASP A 338 18.80 9.40 -1.31
CA ASP A 338 18.90 8.47 -0.16
C ASP A 338 18.54 9.11 1.19
N GLY A 339 17.48 9.91 1.21
CA GLY A 339 16.98 10.60 2.39
C GLY A 339 15.51 10.97 2.28
N CYS A 340 14.89 11.21 3.45
CA CYS A 340 13.48 11.60 3.52
C CYS A 340 13.26 13.10 3.59
N ASN A 341 14.30 13.92 3.55
CA ASN A 341 14.20 15.36 3.78
C ASN A 341 14.97 16.18 2.74
N PHE A 342 14.30 17.20 2.21
CA PHE A 342 14.90 18.26 1.39
C PHE A 342 14.85 19.57 2.18
N GLY A 343 15.90 19.85 2.95
CA GLY A 343 15.91 20.98 3.88
C GLY A 343 14.82 20.82 4.95
N ARG A 344 13.83 21.72 4.96
CA ARG A 344 12.67 21.66 5.88
C ARG A 344 11.45 20.92 5.28
N THR A 345 11.51 20.48 4.04
CA THR A 345 10.40 19.78 3.36
C THR A 345 10.64 18.28 3.45
N ARG A 346 9.74 17.57 4.09
CA ARG A 346 9.76 16.11 4.11
C ARG A 346 9.19 15.61 2.80
N LEU A 347 10.02 14.99 1.97
CA LEU A 347 9.63 14.25 0.79
C LEU A 347 10.07 12.80 0.98
N ILE A 348 9.11 11.91 1.07
CA ILE A 348 9.31 10.48 1.24
C ILE A 348 9.12 9.75 -0.11
N TRP A 349 9.46 8.48 -0.19
CA TRP A 349 9.35 7.66 -1.38
C TRP A 349 10.16 8.16 -2.60
N ARG A 350 11.37 8.72 -2.35
CA ARG A 350 12.26 9.23 -3.39
C ARG A 350 13.64 8.58 -3.42
N GLY A 351 13.80 7.43 -2.78
CA GLY A 351 15.06 6.68 -2.73
C GLY A 351 15.04 5.61 -1.64
N PRO A 352 14.86 5.96 -0.36
CA PRO A 352 14.81 4.99 0.71
C PRO A 352 13.83 3.86 0.44
N PHE A 353 14.15 2.67 0.89
CA PHE A 353 13.25 1.54 0.80
C PHE A 353 12.32 1.44 2.02
N SER A 354 11.20 0.79 1.84
CA SER A 354 10.27 0.45 2.90
C SER A 354 9.93 -1.04 2.89
N MET A 355 9.66 -1.58 4.06
CA MET A 355 9.46 -3.02 4.22
C MET A 355 8.21 -3.54 3.51
N ASN A 356 7.14 -2.74 3.43
CA ASN A 356 5.89 -3.14 2.79
C ASN A 356 6.02 -3.39 1.28
N THR A 357 6.70 -2.51 0.54
CA THR A 357 6.93 -2.71 -0.90
C THR A 357 7.87 -3.88 -1.16
N ASN A 358 8.91 -4.03 -0.34
CA ASN A 358 9.83 -5.16 -0.42
C ASN A 358 9.15 -6.49 -0.06
N TRP A 359 8.19 -6.48 0.86
CA TRP A 359 7.36 -7.65 1.19
C TRP A 359 6.48 -8.10 0.02
N PHE A 360 5.91 -7.17 -0.76
CA PHE A 360 5.19 -7.51 -1.99
C PHE A 360 6.13 -8.11 -3.05
N LEU A 361 7.29 -7.50 -3.28
CA LEU A 361 8.27 -8.04 -4.21
C LEU A 361 8.76 -9.44 -3.79
N TRP A 362 9.01 -9.64 -2.51
CA TRP A 362 9.36 -10.96 -1.97
C TRP A 362 8.29 -12.01 -2.29
N GLN A 363 7.01 -11.69 -2.12
CA GLN A 363 5.91 -12.59 -2.49
C GLN A 363 5.91 -12.88 -4.00
N GLY A 364 6.14 -11.87 -4.81
CA GLY A 364 6.27 -12.00 -6.26
C GLY A 364 7.40 -12.93 -6.67
N LEU A 365 8.59 -12.75 -6.10
CA LEU A 365 9.74 -13.61 -6.34
C LEU A 365 9.44 -15.08 -6.02
N LEU A 366 8.71 -15.34 -4.93
CA LEU A 366 8.28 -16.70 -4.59
C LEU A 366 7.28 -17.27 -5.60
N ARG A 367 6.35 -16.46 -6.11
CA ARG A 367 5.37 -16.88 -7.14
C ARG A 367 6.06 -17.23 -8.46
N HIS A 368 7.07 -16.46 -8.84
CA HIS A 368 7.86 -16.69 -10.06
C HIS A 368 8.99 -17.72 -9.89
N ARG A 369 9.04 -18.39 -8.73
CA ARG A 369 10.02 -19.47 -8.45
C ARG A 369 11.48 -18.96 -8.45
N GLU A 370 11.69 -17.77 -7.91
CA GLU A 370 12.99 -17.13 -7.71
C GLU A 370 13.43 -17.20 -6.22
N PRO A 371 13.61 -18.41 -5.62
CA PRO A 371 13.87 -18.55 -4.20
C PRO A 371 15.22 -17.95 -3.78
N GLY A 372 16.20 -17.92 -4.68
CA GLY A 372 17.51 -17.30 -4.42
C GLY A 372 17.40 -15.79 -4.20
N LEU A 373 16.71 -15.08 -5.09
CA LEU A 373 16.46 -13.65 -4.97
C LEU A 373 15.54 -13.35 -3.76
N ALA A 374 14.51 -14.17 -3.55
CA ALA A 374 13.64 -14.04 -2.38
C ALA A 374 14.41 -14.19 -1.05
N SER A 375 15.29 -15.19 -0.92
CA SER A 375 16.13 -15.36 0.27
C SER A 375 17.09 -14.19 0.48
N HIS A 376 17.71 -13.71 -0.58
CA HIS A 376 18.62 -12.56 -0.52
C HIS A 376 17.89 -11.29 -0.04
N LEU A 377 16.67 -11.05 -0.54
CA LEU A 377 15.84 -9.93 -0.10
C LEU A 377 15.48 -10.04 1.39
N VAL A 378 15.15 -11.26 1.87
CA VAL A 378 14.89 -11.53 3.28
C VAL A 378 16.13 -11.23 4.14
N GLU A 379 17.29 -11.80 3.80
CA GLU A 379 18.54 -11.61 4.56
C GLU A 379 18.89 -10.12 4.73
N ARG A 380 18.79 -9.34 3.66
CA ARG A 380 19.06 -7.90 3.70
C ARG A 380 18.02 -7.15 4.52
N SER A 381 16.74 -7.46 4.37
CA SER A 381 15.65 -6.87 5.16
C SER A 381 15.84 -7.14 6.66
N LEU A 382 16.19 -8.37 7.02
CA LEU A 382 16.46 -8.75 8.41
C LEU A 382 17.67 -8.00 8.97
N SER A 383 18.74 -7.87 8.20
CA SER A 383 19.98 -7.21 8.64
C SER A 383 19.76 -5.76 9.09
N VAL A 384 18.88 -5.01 8.41
CA VAL A 384 18.58 -3.62 8.80
C VAL A 384 17.69 -3.54 10.01
N VAL A 385 16.69 -4.42 10.11
CA VAL A 385 15.77 -4.45 11.27
C VAL A 385 16.51 -4.91 12.53
N GLU A 386 17.38 -5.90 12.44
CA GLU A 386 18.22 -6.35 13.57
C GLU A 386 19.16 -5.26 14.06
N ARG A 387 19.70 -4.44 13.16
CA ARG A 387 20.63 -3.36 13.49
C ARG A 387 19.93 -2.13 14.06
N SER A 388 18.78 -1.75 13.54
CA SER A 388 18.18 -0.43 13.73
C SER A 388 16.75 -0.46 14.27
N GLY A 389 16.16 -1.66 14.45
CA GLY A 389 14.76 -1.81 14.84
C GLY A 389 13.79 -1.55 13.68
N PHE A 390 12.53 -1.40 14.03
CA PHE A 390 11.43 -1.23 13.07
C PHE A 390 11.24 0.25 12.74
N ASN A 391 11.65 0.67 11.56
CA ASN A 391 11.52 2.05 11.08
C ASN A 391 10.66 2.13 9.83
N GLU A 392 10.10 3.31 9.55
CA GLU A 392 9.24 3.57 8.39
C GLU A 392 9.97 3.33 7.07
N PHE A 393 11.23 3.81 7.01
CA PHE A 393 12.14 3.67 5.88
C PHE A 393 13.55 3.32 6.35
N PHE A 394 14.35 2.87 5.39
CA PHE A 394 15.78 2.67 5.55
C PHE A 394 16.51 3.17 4.30
N SER A 395 17.72 3.68 4.47
CA SER A 395 18.61 3.99 3.35
C SER A 395 18.89 2.72 2.54
N ALA A 396 18.73 2.79 1.22
CA ALA A 396 19.05 1.68 0.34
C ALA A 396 20.56 1.48 0.17
N GLU A 397 21.36 2.53 0.41
CA GLU A 397 22.83 2.50 0.28
C GLU A 397 23.53 2.12 1.59
N SER A 398 23.11 2.68 2.73
CA SER A 398 23.77 2.46 4.03
C SER A 398 22.98 1.53 4.99
N GLY A 399 21.69 1.32 4.73
CA GLY A 399 20.76 0.62 5.61
C GLY A 399 20.45 1.39 6.91
N ASP A 400 20.73 2.69 6.98
CA ASP A 400 20.44 3.51 8.15
C ASP A 400 18.93 3.75 8.29
N PRO A 401 18.42 3.84 9.54
CA PRO A 401 17.01 4.05 9.79
C PRO A 401 16.58 5.46 9.41
N LEU A 402 15.43 5.59 8.76
CA LEU A 402 14.84 6.83 8.29
C LEU A 402 13.34 6.87 8.59
N GLY A 403 12.76 8.07 8.53
CA GLY A 403 11.34 8.25 8.79
C GLY A 403 10.95 8.14 10.27
N ALA A 404 9.78 7.56 10.55
CA ALA A 404 9.30 7.35 11.92
C ALA A 404 9.88 6.06 12.50
N ASP A 405 10.23 6.08 13.77
CA ASP A 405 10.63 4.90 14.54
C ASP A 405 9.42 4.09 15.03
N HIS A 406 9.69 2.88 15.50
CA HIS A 406 8.65 1.97 16.03
C HIS A 406 7.48 1.79 15.06
N PHE A 407 7.79 1.58 13.78
CA PHE A 407 6.83 1.60 12.70
C PHE A 407 6.23 0.21 12.40
N GLY A 408 4.90 0.12 12.43
CA GLY A 408 4.15 -1.14 12.39
C GLY A 408 4.42 -2.01 11.16
N TRP A 409 4.41 -1.46 9.94
CA TRP A 409 4.61 -2.29 8.74
C TRP A 409 6.03 -2.87 8.61
N ALA A 410 7.04 -2.29 9.30
CA ALA A 410 8.38 -2.85 9.29
C ALA A 410 8.42 -4.25 9.95
N THR A 411 7.40 -4.60 10.76
CA THR A 411 7.24 -5.94 11.33
C THR A 411 6.97 -7.02 10.27
N LEU A 412 6.63 -6.65 9.02
CA LEU A 412 6.52 -7.59 7.89
C LEU A 412 7.81 -8.38 7.64
N ALA A 413 8.97 -7.87 8.09
CA ALA A 413 10.23 -8.62 8.09
C ALA A 413 10.11 -9.95 8.88
N ALA A 414 9.32 -9.99 9.94
CA ALA A 414 9.07 -11.21 10.70
C ALA A 414 8.24 -12.23 9.91
N ASP A 415 7.27 -11.78 9.09
CA ASP A 415 6.52 -12.65 8.19
C ASP A 415 7.45 -13.26 7.10
N MET A 416 8.31 -12.42 6.52
CA MET A 416 9.31 -12.87 5.54
C MET A 416 10.23 -13.94 6.13
N GLU A 417 10.68 -13.78 7.38
CA GLU A 417 11.52 -14.75 8.07
C GLU A 417 10.79 -16.08 8.32
N VAL A 418 9.59 -16.02 8.93
CA VAL A 418 8.83 -17.21 9.34
C VAL A 418 8.36 -18.01 8.12
N THR A 419 7.75 -17.32 7.17
CA THR A 419 7.18 -17.96 5.96
C THR A 419 8.29 -18.43 5.01
N GLY A 420 9.39 -17.68 4.90
CA GLY A 420 10.57 -18.06 4.12
C GLY A 420 11.20 -19.36 4.63
N LYS A 421 11.40 -19.49 5.94
CA LYS A 421 11.93 -20.73 6.58
C LYS A 421 11.00 -21.93 6.37
N ALA A 422 9.68 -21.74 6.51
CA ALA A 422 8.71 -22.82 6.33
C ALA A 422 8.74 -23.38 4.89
N ARG A 423 8.87 -22.52 3.88
CA ARG A 423 8.95 -22.94 2.47
C ARG A 423 10.29 -23.62 2.13
N SER A 424 11.41 -23.13 2.68
CA SER A 424 12.72 -23.75 2.48
C SER A 424 12.84 -25.15 3.09
N SER A 425 12.02 -25.49 4.08
CA SER A 425 11.97 -26.81 4.68
C SER A 425 11.12 -27.84 3.92
N LEU A 426 10.35 -27.40 2.91
CA LEU A 426 9.45 -28.20 2.07
C LEU A 426 10.02 -28.43 0.65
N SER A 427 11.07 -27.72 0.27
CA SER A 427 11.82 -27.85 -1.00
C SER A 427 13.03 -28.78 -0.81
#